data_fc596c61c278556590fd0f05ab5524e9
#
_entry.id   fc596c61c278556590fd0f05ab5524e9
#
_cell.length_a   1.000
_cell.length_b   1.000
_cell.length_c   1.000
_cell.angle_alpha   90.00
_cell.angle_beta   90.00
_cell.angle_gamma   90.00
#
_symmetry.space_group_name_H-M   'P 1'
#
loop_
_entity.id
_entity.type
_entity.pdbx_description
1 polymer ?
#
loop_
_entity_poly.entity_id
_entity_poly.type
_entity_poly.pdbx_seq_one_letter_code
_entity_poly.pdbx_strand_id
1 'polypeptide(L)'
;NPYFRTKDSASELEAAGVDLISPQFANTNVDLPALPAEAYRLVEDKSLYAVMDIGGDDRGAYALGRYTPFLLEEGNYRMAFVANPCRPLTRTPEEALEVMREIEAAGGLPFTAIVNNANLAHETTPETVLAAVPYMKKLSEMSGLPVWMTSAEETVAAGLTGKVPRLLPMKLQ
;
A
#
# COMPACT_ATOMS: atom_id res chain seq x y z
N ASN A 1 6.06 7.79 -5.23
CA ASN A 1 5.88 9.00 -4.43
C ASN A 1 7.19 9.80 -4.44
N PRO A 2 7.22 11.06 -4.91
CA PRO A 2 8.46 11.86 -4.93
C PRO A 2 8.95 12.27 -3.54
N TYR A 3 8.13 12.12 -2.50
CA TYR A 3 8.39 12.60 -1.15
C TYR A 3 8.82 11.52 -0.16
N PHE A 4 8.44 10.26 -0.38
CA PHE A 4 8.82 9.14 0.48
C PHE A 4 9.09 7.90 -0.35
N ARG A 5 10.25 7.32 -0.19
CA ARG A 5 10.68 6.08 -0.84
C ARG A 5 11.10 5.09 0.24
N THR A 6 10.72 3.84 0.12
CA THR A 6 11.13 2.78 1.04
C THR A 6 12.66 2.70 1.19
N LYS A 7 13.39 3.08 0.13
CA LYS A 7 14.85 3.16 0.15
C LYS A 7 15.42 4.18 1.15
N ASP A 8 14.65 5.23 1.50
CA ASP A 8 15.08 6.23 2.46
C ASP A 8 15.12 5.65 3.90
N SER A 9 14.39 4.55 4.13
CA SER A 9 14.37 3.77 5.38
C SER A 9 15.29 2.54 5.35
N ALA A 10 16.21 2.42 4.39
CA ALA A 10 17.01 1.20 4.19
C ALA A 10 17.76 0.78 5.46
N SER A 11 18.43 1.71 6.14
CA SER A 11 19.22 1.42 7.35
C SER A 11 18.33 0.95 8.52
N GLU A 12 17.12 1.46 8.65
CA GLU A 12 16.17 1.04 9.69
C GLU A 12 15.61 -0.35 9.39
N LEU A 13 15.31 -0.64 8.13
CA LEU A 13 14.84 -1.95 7.68
C LEU A 13 15.91 -3.02 7.87
N GLU A 14 17.16 -2.74 7.49
CA GLU A 14 18.29 -3.63 7.71
C GLU A 14 18.54 -3.88 9.21
N ALA A 15 18.49 -2.85 10.05
CA ALA A 15 18.59 -2.98 11.50
C ALA A 15 17.46 -3.83 12.11
N ALA A 16 16.30 -3.84 11.48
CA ALA A 16 15.16 -4.69 11.85
C ALA A 16 15.24 -6.12 11.25
N GLY A 17 16.30 -6.45 10.52
CA GLY A 17 16.49 -7.75 9.89
C GLY A 17 15.68 -7.95 8.59
N VAL A 18 15.23 -6.85 7.97
CA VAL A 18 14.52 -6.87 6.70
C VAL A 18 15.53 -6.68 5.55
N ASP A 19 15.56 -7.63 4.63
CA ASP A 19 16.37 -7.57 3.41
C ASP A 19 15.63 -6.70 2.37
N LEU A 20 16.20 -5.52 2.05
CA LEU A 20 15.58 -4.56 1.16
C LEU A 20 16.08 -4.72 -0.28
N ILE A 21 15.16 -5.05 -1.19
CA ILE A 21 15.41 -5.06 -2.63
C ILE A 21 14.79 -3.80 -3.25
N SER A 22 15.61 -2.93 -3.82
CA SER A 22 15.16 -1.70 -4.46
C SER A 22 15.77 -1.52 -5.85
N PRO A 23 15.09 -0.84 -6.81
CA PRO A 23 15.68 -0.52 -8.10
C PRO A 23 16.96 0.28 -7.95
N GLN A 24 18.00 -0.04 -8.74
CA GLN A 24 19.30 0.65 -8.70
C GLN A 24 19.20 2.17 -8.94
N PHE A 25 18.22 2.59 -9.74
CA PHE A 25 17.97 3.99 -10.12
C PHE A 25 16.85 4.67 -9.34
N ALA A 26 16.42 4.11 -8.21
CA ALA A 26 15.32 4.65 -7.39
C ALA A 26 15.54 6.11 -6.93
N ASN A 27 16.75 6.63 -6.97
CA ASN A 27 17.12 8.01 -6.60
C ASN A 27 17.56 8.86 -7.79
N THR A 28 17.32 8.44 -9.02
CA THR A 28 17.63 9.20 -10.23
C THR A 28 16.37 9.63 -10.95
N ASN A 29 16.45 10.68 -11.77
CA ASN A 29 15.34 11.10 -12.65
C ASN A 29 15.10 10.16 -13.84
N VAL A 30 15.75 8.99 -13.84
CA VAL A 30 15.59 7.96 -14.87
C VAL A 30 14.55 6.97 -14.37
N ASP A 31 13.29 7.18 -14.73
CA ASP A 31 12.17 6.26 -14.53
C ASP A 31 12.31 5.03 -15.44
N LEU A 32 13.29 4.17 -15.15
CA LEU A 32 13.30 2.83 -15.72
C LEU A 32 12.59 1.89 -14.74
N PRO A 33 11.43 1.32 -15.12
CA PRO A 33 10.67 0.38 -14.28
C PRO A 33 11.31 -1.02 -14.28
N ALA A 34 12.64 -1.08 -14.20
CA ALA A 34 13.39 -2.33 -14.15
C ALA A 34 13.63 -2.70 -12.69
N LEU A 35 12.82 -3.59 -12.16
CA LEU A 35 13.14 -4.26 -10.91
C LEU A 35 14.38 -5.15 -11.12
N PRO A 36 15.31 -5.20 -10.14
CA PRO A 36 16.50 -6.05 -10.25
C PRO A 36 16.12 -7.52 -10.35
N ALA A 37 16.96 -8.33 -10.98
CA ALA A 37 16.73 -9.77 -11.11
C ALA A 37 16.55 -10.47 -9.75
N GLU A 38 17.17 -9.96 -8.70
CA GLU A 38 17.03 -10.42 -7.32
C GLU A 38 15.57 -10.35 -6.78
N ALA A 39 14.73 -9.47 -7.36
CA ALA A 39 13.33 -9.38 -6.96
C ALA A 39 12.51 -10.64 -7.28
N TYR A 40 12.99 -11.52 -8.17
CA TYR A 40 12.37 -12.83 -8.40
C TYR A 40 12.45 -13.75 -7.18
N ARG A 41 13.43 -13.56 -6.28
CA ARG A 41 13.47 -14.29 -5.00
C ARG A 41 12.17 -14.15 -4.20
N LEU A 42 11.48 -13.01 -4.30
CA LEU A 42 10.24 -12.74 -3.56
C LEU A 42 9.10 -13.67 -3.96
N VAL A 43 9.15 -14.27 -5.15
CA VAL A 43 8.12 -15.19 -5.67
C VAL A 43 8.63 -16.61 -5.86
N GLU A 44 9.94 -16.83 -5.93
CA GLU A 44 10.55 -18.15 -6.12
C GLU A 44 10.88 -18.83 -4.79
N ASP A 45 11.36 -18.08 -3.79
CA ASP A 45 11.72 -18.64 -2.48
C ASP A 45 10.51 -18.63 -1.54
N LYS A 46 9.83 -19.76 -1.45
CA LYS A 46 8.63 -19.95 -0.62
C LYS A 46 8.88 -19.94 0.89
N SER A 47 10.13 -19.89 1.33
CA SER A 47 10.49 -19.75 2.74
C SER A 47 10.47 -18.30 3.22
N LEU A 48 10.43 -17.34 2.30
CA LEU A 48 10.45 -15.91 2.59
C LEU A 48 9.03 -15.36 2.87
N TYR A 49 8.95 -14.42 3.80
CA TYR A 49 7.81 -13.54 3.93
C TYR A 49 8.13 -12.25 3.17
N ALA A 50 7.46 -12.02 2.05
CA ALA A 50 7.75 -10.90 1.17
C ALA A 50 6.70 -9.79 1.29
N VAL A 51 7.14 -8.52 1.26
CA VAL A 51 6.29 -7.34 1.17
C VAL A 51 6.72 -6.53 -0.05
N MET A 52 5.80 -6.27 -0.97
CA MET A 52 6.05 -5.45 -2.15
C MET A 52 5.35 -4.10 -1.99
N ASP A 53 6.14 -3.02 -1.98
CA ASP A 53 5.63 -1.64 -2.02
C ASP A 53 5.48 -1.23 -3.49
N ILE A 54 4.23 -1.15 -3.94
CA ILE A 54 3.89 -0.86 -5.33
C ILE A 54 3.35 0.57 -5.43
N GLY A 55 3.88 1.34 -6.37
CA GLY A 55 3.37 2.69 -6.65
C GLY A 55 1.87 2.67 -6.94
N GLY A 56 1.15 3.65 -6.41
CA GLY A 56 -0.31 3.76 -6.53
C GLY A 56 -0.80 4.28 -7.89
N ASP A 57 -0.07 4.00 -8.95
CA ASP A 57 -0.41 4.34 -10.33
C ASP A 57 -0.27 3.10 -11.26
N ASP A 58 -0.75 3.24 -12.49
CA ASP A 58 -0.69 2.21 -13.51
C ASP A 58 0.75 1.77 -13.83
N ARG A 59 1.73 2.68 -13.77
CA ARG A 59 3.15 2.38 -14.04
C ARG A 59 3.74 1.44 -12.99
N GLY A 60 3.44 1.68 -11.70
CA GLY A 60 3.81 0.77 -10.63
C GLY A 60 3.16 -0.60 -10.80
N ALA A 61 1.89 -0.62 -11.17
CA ALA A 61 1.13 -1.83 -11.40
C ALA A 61 1.67 -2.65 -12.59
N TYR A 62 2.14 -2.03 -13.67
CA TYR A 62 2.79 -2.76 -14.78
C TYR A 62 4.05 -3.51 -14.34
N ALA A 63 4.82 -2.96 -13.41
CA ALA A 63 5.99 -3.65 -12.87
C ALA A 63 5.59 -4.93 -12.11
N LEU A 64 4.44 -4.91 -11.41
CA LEU A 64 3.87 -6.08 -10.73
C LEU A 64 3.48 -7.19 -11.70
N GLY A 65 3.04 -6.86 -12.91
CA GLY A 65 2.55 -7.83 -13.90
C GLY A 65 3.53 -8.96 -14.22
N ARG A 66 4.84 -8.76 -14.03
CA ARG A 66 5.86 -9.81 -14.18
C ARG A 66 5.78 -10.90 -13.11
N TYR A 67 5.31 -10.55 -11.92
CA TYR A 67 5.22 -11.46 -10.76
C TYR A 67 3.82 -12.05 -10.62
N THR A 68 2.83 -11.44 -11.25
CA THR A 68 1.42 -11.84 -11.18
C THR A 68 1.19 -13.32 -11.45
N PRO A 69 1.78 -13.98 -12.48
CA PRO A 69 1.59 -15.41 -12.71
C PRO A 69 2.02 -16.26 -11.51
N PHE A 70 3.14 -15.94 -10.89
CA PHE A 70 3.66 -16.67 -9.72
C PHE A 70 2.76 -16.48 -8.50
N LEU A 71 2.28 -15.26 -8.27
CA LEU A 71 1.40 -14.92 -7.15
C LEU A 71 0.03 -15.59 -7.28
N LEU A 72 -0.52 -15.64 -8.49
CA LEU A 72 -1.79 -16.32 -8.77
C LEU A 72 -1.66 -17.84 -8.65
N GLU A 73 -0.57 -18.42 -9.15
CA GLU A 73 -0.30 -19.86 -9.02
C GLU A 73 -0.16 -20.28 -7.55
N GLU A 74 0.54 -19.50 -6.75
CA GLU A 74 0.69 -19.77 -5.32
C GLU A 74 -0.62 -19.58 -4.55
N GLY A 75 -1.42 -18.58 -4.93
CA GLY A 75 -2.69 -18.25 -4.28
C GLY A 75 -2.56 -17.74 -2.83
N ASN A 76 -1.33 -17.56 -2.34
CA ASN A 76 -1.04 -17.11 -0.97
C ASN A 76 -0.49 -15.68 -0.96
N TYR A 77 -1.32 -14.74 -1.41
CA TYR A 77 -0.96 -13.33 -1.42
C TYR A 77 -2.06 -12.47 -0.81
N ARG A 78 -1.69 -11.25 -0.42
CA ARG A 78 -2.62 -10.20 -0.05
C ARG A 78 -2.23 -8.92 -0.77
N MET A 79 -3.09 -8.46 -1.65
CA MET A 79 -2.95 -7.17 -2.32
C MET A 79 -3.88 -6.17 -1.65
N ALA A 80 -3.32 -5.19 -0.94
CA ALA A 80 -4.06 -4.20 -0.19
C ALA A 80 -4.10 -2.86 -0.92
N PHE A 81 -5.30 -2.32 -1.13
CA PHE A 81 -5.46 -0.94 -1.59
C PHE A 81 -5.35 0.01 -0.41
N VAL A 82 -4.29 0.82 -0.40
CA VAL A 82 -4.04 1.81 0.66
C VAL A 82 -4.74 3.11 0.30
N ALA A 83 -5.95 3.30 0.84
CA ALA A 83 -6.83 4.41 0.51
C ALA A 83 -6.60 5.62 1.42
N ASN A 84 -6.47 6.81 0.81
CA ASN A 84 -6.45 8.07 1.52
C ASN A 84 -7.40 9.07 0.86
N PRO A 85 -8.58 9.36 1.45
CA PRO A 85 -9.57 10.29 0.89
C PRO A 85 -9.10 11.75 0.87
N CYS A 86 -7.99 12.07 1.54
CA CYS A 86 -7.38 13.40 1.48
C CYS A 86 -6.54 13.62 0.22
N ARG A 87 -6.36 12.60 -0.64
CA ARG A 87 -5.63 12.72 -1.90
C ARG A 87 -6.56 13.08 -3.07
N PRO A 88 -6.10 13.89 -4.04
CA PRO A 88 -6.94 14.39 -5.14
C PRO A 88 -7.62 13.31 -5.99
N LEU A 89 -6.96 12.17 -6.23
CA LEU A 89 -7.47 11.10 -7.10
C LEU A 89 -8.34 10.06 -6.37
N THR A 90 -8.53 10.19 -5.06
CA THR A 90 -9.26 9.23 -4.24
C THR A 90 -10.15 9.94 -3.21
N ARG A 91 -10.69 11.12 -3.56
CA ARG A 91 -11.55 11.91 -2.65
C ARG A 91 -12.90 11.27 -2.39
N THR A 92 -13.43 10.58 -3.38
CA THR A 92 -14.70 9.86 -3.28
C THR A 92 -14.46 8.35 -3.38
N PRO A 93 -15.34 7.52 -2.80
CA PRO A 93 -15.27 6.07 -2.95
C PRO A 93 -15.34 5.63 -4.42
N GLU A 94 -16.07 6.37 -5.25
CA GLU A 94 -16.21 6.12 -6.69
C GLU A 94 -14.87 6.32 -7.42
N GLU A 95 -14.19 7.44 -7.18
CA GLU A 95 -12.85 7.71 -7.74
C GLU A 95 -11.84 6.65 -7.28
N ALA A 96 -11.86 6.29 -5.99
CA ALA A 96 -10.99 5.25 -5.47
C ALA A 96 -11.23 3.89 -6.13
N LEU A 97 -12.50 3.54 -6.40
CA LEU A 97 -12.85 2.31 -7.09
C LEU A 97 -12.36 2.30 -8.55
N GLU A 98 -12.40 3.44 -9.23
CA GLU A 98 -11.83 3.59 -10.58
C GLU A 98 -10.32 3.34 -10.56
N VAL A 99 -9.59 4.00 -9.66
CA VAL A 99 -8.15 3.78 -9.47
C VAL A 99 -7.82 2.32 -9.15
N MET A 100 -8.60 1.67 -8.29
CA MET A 100 -8.43 0.24 -8.00
C MET A 100 -8.54 -0.61 -9.27
N ARG A 101 -9.56 -0.37 -10.11
CA ARG A 101 -9.78 -1.12 -11.35
C ARG A 101 -8.67 -0.89 -12.38
N GLU A 102 -8.17 0.34 -12.48
CA GLU A 102 -7.03 0.67 -13.34
C GLU A 102 -5.77 -0.09 -12.92
N ILE A 103 -5.48 -0.14 -11.62
CA ILE A 103 -4.35 -0.88 -11.05
C ILE A 103 -4.51 -2.39 -11.27
N GLU A 104 -5.69 -2.95 -11.02
CA GLU A 104 -5.97 -4.36 -11.28
C GLU A 104 -5.81 -4.73 -12.75
N ALA A 105 -6.30 -3.88 -13.66
CA ALA A 105 -6.16 -4.09 -15.09
C ALA A 105 -4.69 -4.01 -15.54
N ALA A 106 -3.91 -3.08 -15.01
CA ALA A 106 -2.51 -2.90 -15.36
C ALA A 106 -1.61 -4.00 -14.78
N GLY A 107 -1.85 -4.41 -13.53
CA GLY A 107 -1.03 -5.41 -12.81
C GLY A 107 -1.49 -6.85 -13.01
N GLY A 108 -2.73 -7.05 -13.47
CA GLY A 108 -3.31 -8.39 -13.63
C GLY A 108 -3.56 -9.14 -12.32
N LEU A 109 -3.53 -8.45 -11.18
CA LEU A 109 -3.68 -9.03 -9.85
C LEU A 109 -4.83 -8.34 -9.10
N PRO A 110 -5.86 -9.08 -8.66
CA PRO A 110 -6.99 -8.48 -7.94
C PRO A 110 -6.60 -8.06 -6.53
N PHE A 111 -7.18 -6.93 -6.07
CA PHE A 111 -7.10 -6.56 -4.67
C PHE A 111 -7.87 -7.54 -3.78
N THR A 112 -7.40 -7.71 -2.56
CA THR A 112 -7.98 -8.61 -1.57
C THR A 112 -8.45 -7.88 -0.31
N ALA A 113 -8.02 -6.64 -0.13
CA ALA A 113 -8.36 -5.84 1.05
C ALA A 113 -8.18 -4.34 0.80
N ILE A 114 -8.78 -3.53 1.67
CA ILE A 114 -8.62 -2.08 1.76
C ILE A 114 -7.91 -1.75 3.08
N VAL A 115 -6.98 -0.80 3.04
CA VAL A 115 -6.38 -0.19 4.23
C VAL A 115 -6.85 1.27 4.31
N ASN A 116 -7.44 1.65 5.44
CA ASN A 116 -7.72 3.03 5.74
C ASN A 116 -6.41 3.73 6.16
N ASN A 117 -5.88 4.57 5.29
CA ASN A 117 -4.71 5.40 5.55
C ASN A 117 -5.07 6.89 5.37
N ALA A 118 -6.23 7.30 5.91
CA ALA A 118 -6.66 8.69 5.89
C ALA A 118 -5.72 9.54 6.72
N ASN A 119 -4.93 10.40 6.07
CA ASN A 119 -3.98 11.24 6.75
C ASN A 119 -3.68 12.54 5.96
N LEU A 120 -3.26 13.55 6.72
CA LEU A 120 -2.77 14.86 6.29
C LEU A 120 -1.36 15.11 6.85
N ALA A 121 -0.54 14.05 6.93
CA ALA A 121 0.76 14.06 7.58
C ALA A 121 0.64 14.57 9.04
N HIS A 122 1.46 15.57 9.44
CA HIS A 122 1.46 16.13 10.80
C HIS A 122 0.18 16.90 11.20
N GLU A 123 -0.70 17.21 10.23
CA GLU A 123 -2.01 17.83 10.50
C GLU A 123 -3.11 16.80 10.80
N THR A 124 -2.76 15.52 10.78
CA THR A 124 -3.72 14.43 11.03
C THR A 124 -4.18 14.42 12.47
N THR A 125 -5.49 14.37 12.68
CA THR A 125 -6.11 14.20 14.00
C THR A 125 -6.92 12.90 14.06
N PRO A 126 -7.30 12.41 15.24
CA PRO A 126 -8.24 11.28 15.33
C PRO A 126 -9.53 11.51 14.55
N GLU A 127 -10.03 12.76 14.53
CA GLU A 127 -11.24 13.15 13.79
C GLU A 127 -11.05 13.00 12.28
N THR A 128 -9.87 13.32 11.74
CA THR A 128 -9.53 13.10 10.32
C THR A 128 -9.70 11.63 9.94
N VAL A 129 -9.18 10.72 10.76
CA VAL A 129 -9.25 9.27 10.51
C VAL A 129 -10.68 8.76 10.70
N LEU A 130 -11.40 9.22 11.72
CA LEU A 130 -12.79 8.82 11.97
C LEU A 130 -13.74 9.32 10.89
N ALA A 131 -13.52 10.52 10.35
CA ALA A 131 -14.31 11.05 9.23
C ALA A 131 -14.19 10.21 7.96
N ALA A 132 -13.11 9.44 7.80
CA ALA A 132 -12.94 8.53 6.68
C ALA A 132 -13.69 7.18 6.84
N VAL A 133 -14.21 6.84 8.01
CA VAL A 133 -14.89 5.55 8.24
C VAL A 133 -16.09 5.35 7.31
N PRO A 134 -17.01 6.32 7.11
CA PRO A 134 -18.11 6.16 6.15
C PRO A 134 -17.64 5.97 4.70
N TYR A 135 -16.57 6.67 4.31
CA TYR A 135 -15.93 6.51 3.00
C TYR A 135 -15.42 5.06 2.82
N MET A 136 -14.67 4.54 3.79
CA MET A 136 -14.12 3.19 3.73
C MET A 136 -15.23 2.13 3.70
N LYS A 137 -16.30 2.35 4.46
CA LYS A 137 -17.48 1.48 4.42
C LYS A 137 -18.11 1.44 3.03
N LYS A 138 -18.33 2.60 2.41
CA LYS A 138 -18.91 2.69 1.07
C LYS A 138 -17.98 2.05 0.02
N LEU A 139 -16.68 2.31 0.06
CA LEU A 139 -15.71 1.69 -0.83
C LEU A 139 -15.69 0.16 -0.68
N SER A 140 -15.77 -0.34 0.56
CA SER A 140 -15.89 -1.78 0.86
C SER A 140 -17.16 -2.39 0.26
N GLU A 141 -18.30 -1.73 0.40
CA GLU A 141 -19.59 -2.17 -0.17
C GLU A 141 -19.54 -2.21 -1.71
N MET A 142 -18.93 -1.20 -2.35
CA MET A 142 -18.85 -1.10 -3.80
C MET A 142 -17.84 -2.08 -4.42
N SER A 143 -16.72 -2.33 -3.75
CA SER A 143 -15.67 -3.24 -4.22
C SER A 143 -15.89 -4.70 -3.83
N GLY A 144 -16.69 -4.95 -2.79
CA GLY A 144 -16.82 -6.27 -2.16
C GLY A 144 -15.65 -6.67 -1.28
N LEU A 145 -14.68 -5.76 -1.04
CA LEU A 145 -13.47 -6.05 -0.29
C LEU A 145 -13.59 -5.61 1.17
N PRO A 146 -13.01 -6.36 2.11
CA PRO A 146 -13.00 -5.97 3.52
C PRO A 146 -12.04 -4.80 3.79
N VAL A 147 -12.42 -3.90 4.69
CA VAL A 147 -11.48 -2.97 5.32
C VAL A 147 -10.63 -3.77 6.32
N TRP A 148 -9.37 -4.02 5.97
CA TRP A 148 -8.50 -4.91 6.72
C TRP A 148 -7.93 -4.25 7.96
N MET A 149 -7.47 -3.00 7.86
CA MET A 149 -6.90 -2.25 8.97
C MET A 149 -7.03 -0.74 8.76
N THR A 150 -6.78 -0.01 9.83
CA THR A 150 -6.61 1.44 9.82
C THR A 150 -5.21 1.77 10.33
N SER A 151 -4.43 2.50 9.55
CA SER A 151 -3.12 3.01 9.96
C SER A 151 -3.22 4.45 10.47
N ALA A 152 -2.47 4.77 11.49
CA ALA A 152 -2.36 6.12 12.02
C ALA A 152 -1.01 6.31 12.72
N GLU A 153 -0.53 7.55 12.77
CA GLU A 153 0.63 7.92 13.59
C GLU A 153 0.36 7.63 15.08
N GLU A 154 1.39 7.23 15.85
CA GLU A 154 1.23 6.72 17.22
C GLU A 154 0.44 7.64 18.15
N THR A 155 0.67 8.96 18.07
CA THR A 155 -0.05 9.94 18.91
C THR A 155 -1.52 10.06 18.54
N VAL A 156 -1.82 9.98 17.24
CA VAL A 156 -3.19 9.96 16.71
C VAL A 156 -3.89 8.64 17.06
N ALA A 157 -3.17 7.53 16.97
CA ALA A 157 -3.68 6.19 17.23
C ALA A 157 -4.25 6.04 18.63
N ALA A 158 -3.68 6.72 19.63
CA ALA A 158 -4.19 6.69 21.01
C ALA A 158 -5.67 7.08 21.09
N GLY A 159 -6.10 8.06 20.29
CA GLY A 159 -7.49 8.53 20.21
C GLY A 159 -8.44 7.64 19.43
N LEU A 160 -7.92 6.63 18.73
CA LEU A 160 -8.66 5.72 17.81
C LEU A 160 -8.91 4.34 18.38
N THR A 161 -8.30 4.00 19.51
CA THR A 161 -8.40 2.68 20.13
C THR A 161 -9.87 2.27 20.36
N GLY A 162 -10.25 1.11 19.84
CA GLY A 162 -11.61 0.59 19.90
C GLY A 162 -12.66 1.25 18.99
N LYS A 163 -12.26 2.28 18.22
CA LYS A 163 -13.16 3.02 17.32
C LYS A 163 -13.02 2.64 15.84
N VAL A 164 -11.91 2.00 15.48
CA VAL A 164 -11.62 1.57 14.12
C VAL A 164 -11.14 0.11 14.10
N PRO A 165 -11.33 -0.63 12.98
CA PRO A 165 -10.86 -2.01 12.90
C PRO A 165 -9.33 -2.07 12.81
N ARG A 166 -8.73 -3.02 13.52
CA ARG A 166 -7.31 -3.39 13.44
C ARG A 166 -6.37 -2.18 13.30
N LEU A 167 -6.41 -1.31 14.31
CA LEU A 167 -5.56 -0.11 14.36
C LEU A 167 -4.08 -0.51 14.31
N LEU A 168 -3.35 0.05 13.35
CA LEU A 168 -1.91 -0.08 13.18
C LEU A 168 -1.24 1.27 13.50
N PRO A 169 -0.69 1.44 14.70
CA PRO A 169 0.11 2.62 15.03
C PRO A 169 1.42 2.60 14.24
N MET A 170 1.81 3.76 13.71
CA MET A 170 3.03 3.92 12.92
C MET A 170 3.82 5.13 13.44
N LYS A 171 5.14 5.04 13.37
CA LYS A 171 6.01 6.21 13.53
C LYS A 171 6.12 6.93 12.20
N LEU A 172 5.93 8.24 12.22
CA LEU A 172 6.30 9.09 11.09
C LEU A 172 7.82 9.32 11.12
N GLN A 173 8.43 9.29 9.95
CA GLN A 173 9.83 9.65 9.74
C GLN A 173 9.97 11.14 9.49
#